data_ad217f2eced55137f5bec966b5ae1ddc
#
_entry.id   ad217f2eced55137f5bec966b5ae1ddc
#
_cell.length_a   1.000
_cell.length_b   1.000
_cell.length_c   1.000
_cell.angle_alpha   90.00
_cell.angle_beta   90.00
_cell.angle_gamma   90.00
#
_symmetry.space_group_name_H-M   'P 1'
#
loop_
_entity.id
_entity.type
_entity.pdbx_description
1 polymer ?
#
loop_
_entity_poly.entity_id
_entity_poly.type
_entity_poly.pdbx_seq_one_letter_code
_entity_poly.pdbx_strand_id
1 'polypeptide(L)'
;NYTETGLFSVMWSEHCSYKNSKPVLKKFPTEGPQVLQGPGEGAGIVDIGDGLAVVFKAESHNHPSAVEPYEGAATGVGGIIRDIFSMGARPIALLDSLRFGELTDARTRYLFQEVVAGISGYGNCIGIPTVGGEIAFEPCYQGNPLVNAMCVGLIRHDEIQKGQAKGVGNSILYVGAKTGRDGIHGATFASEEFSEGEEQQRSAVQVGDPFMEKLLLEACLDLIKNHQDILIGIQDMGAAGLVSSSAEMASKAGSGLILELDKVPQRETQMSPYEMLLSESQERM
;
A
#
# COMPACT_ATOMS: atom_id res chain seq x y z
N ASN A 1 20.62 17.00 7.73
CA ASN A 1 19.56 17.94 8.16
C ASN A 1 18.33 17.17 8.67
N TYR A 2 17.27 17.89 9.13
CA TYR A 2 16.09 17.27 9.70
C TYR A 2 15.35 16.35 8.70
N THR A 3 15.23 16.77 7.45
CA THR A 3 14.61 15.98 6.40
C THR A 3 15.39 14.68 6.15
N GLU A 4 16.71 14.75 6.01
CA GLU A 4 17.56 13.56 5.86
C GLU A 4 17.41 12.58 7.03
N THR A 5 17.35 13.10 8.26
CA THR A 5 17.10 12.26 9.44
C THR A 5 15.76 11.53 9.33
N GLY A 6 14.71 12.23 8.91
CA GLY A 6 13.39 11.62 8.67
C GLY A 6 13.42 10.52 7.61
N LEU A 7 14.10 10.75 6.49
CA LEU A 7 14.26 9.77 5.42
C LEU A 7 14.91 8.47 5.93
N PHE A 8 16.04 8.60 6.62
CA PHE A 8 16.72 7.42 7.18
C PHE A 8 15.90 6.74 8.27
N SER A 9 15.21 7.51 9.11
CA SER A 9 14.37 6.97 10.18
C SER A 9 13.25 6.09 9.63
N VAL A 10 12.49 6.59 8.66
CA VAL A 10 11.35 5.83 8.10
C VAL A 10 11.81 4.62 7.28
N MET A 11 12.85 4.78 6.46
CA MET A 11 13.40 3.66 5.67
C MET A 11 14.07 2.59 6.54
N TRP A 12 14.50 2.94 7.76
CA TRP A 12 15.05 2.00 8.74
C TRP A 12 14.00 1.42 9.69
N SER A 13 12.75 1.83 9.60
CA SER A 13 11.65 1.18 10.35
C SER A 13 11.57 -0.31 10.01
N GLU A 14 11.00 -1.14 10.87
CA GLU A 14 10.76 -2.56 10.57
C GLU A 14 9.86 -2.72 9.34
N HIS A 15 8.88 -1.83 9.20
CA HIS A 15 7.92 -1.83 8.09
C HIS A 15 8.60 -1.72 6.71
N CYS A 16 9.58 -0.80 6.56
CA CYS A 16 10.27 -0.60 5.28
C CYS A 16 11.48 -1.51 5.09
N SER A 17 12.24 -1.79 6.17
CA SER A 17 13.53 -2.48 6.08
C SER A 17 13.47 -3.99 6.28
N TYR A 18 12.42 -4.48 6.96
CA TYR A 18 12.32 -5.89 7.40
C TYR A 18 13.56 -6.37 8.19
N LYS A 19 14.25 -5.45 8.86
CA LYS A 19 15.57 -5.71 9.49
C LYS A 19 15.55 -6.83 10.53
N ASN A 20 14.42 -7.02 11.23
CA ASN A 20 14.26 -8.06 12.22
C ASN A 20 13.55 -9.32 11.66
N SER A 21 12.55 -9.15 10.80
CA SER A 21 11.74 -10.26 10.26
C SER A 21 12.39 -10.98 9.09
N LYS A 22 13.29 -10.33 8.33
CA LYS A 22 13.93 -10.89 7.14
C LYS A 22 14.55 -12.29 7.31
N PRO A 23 15.22 -12.62 8.44
CA PRO A 23 15.75 -13.97 8.65
C PRO A 23 14.66 -15.06 8.73
N VAL A 24 13.46 -14.69 9.19
CA VAL A 24 12.31 -15.60 9.29
C VAL A 24 11.62 -15.71 7.93
N LEU A 25 11.42 -14.58 7.23
CA LEU A 25 10.80 -14.53 5.90
C LEU A 25 11.57 -15.38 4.88
N LYS A 26 12.90 -15.42 4.97
CA LYS A 26 13.75 -16.26 4.10
C LYS A 26 13.49 -17.77 4.23
N LYS A 27 12.75 -18.22 5.24
CA LYS A 27 12.40 -19.63 5.42
C LYS A 27 11.17 -20.05 4.61
N PHE A 28 10.38 -19.09 4.11
CA PHE A 28 9.24 -19.40 3.27
C PHE A 28 9.69 -19.81 1.86
N PRO A 29 9.02 -20.77 1.23
CA PRO A 29 9.28 -21.10 -0.16
C PRO A 29 8.79 -19.94 -1.05
N THR A 30 9.69 -19.39 -1.86
CA THR A 30 9.44 -18.25 -2.73
C THR A 30 9.75 -18.51 -4.19
N GLU A 31 10.18 -19.74 -4.50
CA GLU A 31 10.57 -20.18 -5.83
C GLU A 31 9.78 -21.41 -6.25
N GLY A 32 9.55 -21.55 -7.53
CA GLY A 32 8.86 -22.69 -8.13
C GLY A 32 8.64 -22.49 -9.62
N PRO A 33 8.31 -23.54 -10.38
CA PRO A 33 8.15 -23.44 -11.84
C PRO A 33 7.01 -22.51 -12.27
N GLN A 34 6.02 -22.28 -11.41
CA GLN A 34 4.92 -21.36 -11.70
C GLN A 34 5.16 -19.94 -11.19
N VAL A 35 6.23 -19.69 -10.39
CA VAL A 35 6.50 -18.36 -9.82
C VAL A 35 7.16 -17.48 -10.87
N LEU A 36 6.44 -16.49 -11.37
CA LEU A 36 6.94 -15.48 -12.31
C LEU A 36 7.58 -14.29 -11.59
N GLN A 37 7.05 -13.96 -10.40
CA GLN A 37 7.60 -12.92 -9.53
C GLN A 37 7.49 -13.37 -8.08
N GLY A 38 8.62 -13.52 -7.43
CA GLY A 38 8.77 -13.71 -5.99
C GLY A 38 8.97 -12.36 -5.27
N PRO A 39 9.55 -12.37 -4.02
CA PRO A 39 9.80 -11.16 -3.25
C PRO A 39 10.67 -10.14 -4.00
N GLY A 40 10.41 -8.84 -3.75
CA GLY A 40 11.17 -7.71 -4.31
C GLY A 40 10.37 -6.74 -5.18
N GLU A 41 9.13 -7.07 -5.48
CA GLU A 41 8.16 -6.18 -6.14
C GLU A 41 6.90 -6.01 -5.28
N GLY A 42 5.94 -5.19 -5.72
CA GLY A 42 4.72 -4.87 -4.99
C GLY A 42 3.84 -6.08 -4.69
N ALA A 43 3.83 -7.09 -5.55
CA ALA A 43 3.00 -8.29 -5.40
C ALA A 43 3.69 -9.55 -5.94
N GLY A 44 3.23 -10.72 -5.53
CA GLY A 44 3.61 -12.01 -6.10
C GLY A 44 2.85 -12.32 -7.39
N ILE A 45 3.51 -13.01 -8.33
CA ILE A 45 2.89 -13.41 -9.61
C ILE A 45 3.11 -14.90 -9.84
N VAL A 46 2.02 -15.62 -10.10
CA VAL A 46 2.03 -17.06 -10.34
C VAL A 46 1.35 -17.37 -11.68
N ASP A 47 2.05 -18.13 -12.51
CA ASP A 47 1.54 -18.61 -13.79
C ASP A 47 0.36 -19.58 -13.58
N ILE A 48 -0.71 -19.39 -14.34
CA ILE A 48 -1.90 -20.26 -14.36
C ILE A 48 -2.12 -20.94 -15.72
N GLY A 49 -1.18 -20.83 -16.64
CA GLY A 49 -1.25 -21.36 -17.98
C GLY A 49 -1.85 -20.40 -19.01
N ASP A 50 -1.81 -20.79 -20.26
CA ASP A 50 -2.35 -20.04 -21.40
C ASP A 50 -1.83 -18.60 -21.55
N GLY A 51 -0.63 -18.30 -21.02
CA GLY A 51 -0.04 -16.95 -21.02
C GLY A 51 -0.69 -15.99 -20.02
N LEU A 52 -1.44 -16.54 -19.06
CA LEU A 52 -2.10 -15.80 -17.99
C LEU A 52 -1.43 -16.06 -16.65
N ALA A 53 -1.45 -15.07 -15.77
CA ALA A 53 -0.97 -15.17 -14.41
C ALA A 53 -1.92 -14.50 -13.42
N VAL A 54 -1.89 -14.98 -12.18
CA VAL A 54 -2.55 -14.36 -11.03
C VAL A 54 -1.53 -13.52 -10.29
N VAL A 55 -1.88 -12.28 -10.01
CA VAL A 55 -1.14 -11.34 -9.16
C VAL A 55 -1.89 -11.22 -7.85
N PHE A 56 -1.19 -11.36 -6.73
CA PHE A 56 -1.83 -11.28 -5.42
C PHE A 56 -0.89 -10.76 -4.35
N LYS A 57 -1.45 -10.08 -3.38
CA LYS A 57 -0.79 -9.61 -2.17
C LYS A 57 -1.78 -9.58 -1.01
N ALA A 58 -1.31 -9.88 0.18
CA ALA A 58 -2.03 -9.66 1.41
C ALA A 58 -1.22 -8.72 2.30
N GLU A 59 -1.89 -7.79 2.95
CA GLU A 59 -1.29 -6.80 3.83
C GLU A 59 -2.14 -6.58 5.06
N SER A 60 -1.52 -6.27 6.20
CA SER A 60 -2.22 -5.93 7.44
C SER A 60 -2.25 -4.43 7.66
N HIS A 61 -3.41 -3.92 8.10
CA HIS A 61 -3.64 -2.51 8.42
C HIS A 61 -4.25 -2.35 9.81
N ASN A 62 -3.58 -2.92 10.82
CA ASN A 62 -4.11 -3.15 12.16
C ASN A 62 -4.18 -1.87 13.00
N HIS A 63 -3.05 -1.21 13.26
CA HIS A 63 -2.98 -0.02 14.10
C HIS A 63 -3.82 1.15 13.55
N PRO A 64 -3.77 1.48 12.26
CA PRO A 64 -4.70 2.48 11.70
C PRO A 64 -6.17 2.14 11.96
N SER A 65 -6.55 0.87 11.82
CA SER A 65 -7.92 0.42 12.07
C SER A 65 -8.31 0.40 13.55
N ALA A 66 -7.36 0.30 14.48
CA ALA A 66 -7.62 0.45 15.91
C ALA A 66 -7.93 1.90 16.30
N VAL A 67 -7.36 2.87 15.59
CA VAL A 67 -7.49 4.32 15.84
C VAL A 67 -8.70 4.89 15.11
N GLU A 68 -8.73 4.76 13.79
CA GLU A 68 -9.80 5.22 12.90
C GLU A 68 -10.26 4.03 12.04
N PRO A 69 -11.19 3.21 12.51
CA PRO A 69 -11.45 1.90 11.93
C PRO A 69 -11.98 1.95 10.50
N TYR A 70 -12.80 2.94 10.15
CA TYR A 70 -13.29 3.11 8.78
C TYR A 70 -12.13 3.44 7.82
N GLU A 71 -11.40 4.51 8.09
CA GLU A 71 -10.31 4.97 7.23
C GLU A 71 -9.13 4.00 7.24
N GLY A 72 -8.80 3.43 8.40
CA GLY A 72 -7.75 2.43 8.51
C GLY A 72 -8.02 1.19 7.65
N ALA A 73 -9.24 0.69 7.65
CA ALA A 73 -9.62 -0.45 6.81
C ALA A 73 -9.76 -0.07 5.33
N ALA A 74 -10.36 1.08 5.04
CA ALA A 74 -10.52 1.60 3.68
C ALA A 74 -9.17 1.78 2.99
N THR A 75 -8.20 2.41 3.65
CA THR A 75 -6.86 2.64 3.09
C THR A 75 -6.01 1.38 3.00
N GLY A 76 -6.26 0.39 3.86
CA GLY A 76 -5.71 -0.96 3.71
C GLY A 76 -6.16 -1.63 2.41
N VAL A 77 -7.47 -1.55 2.10
CA VAL A 77 -8.03 -2.03 0.83
C VAL A 77 -7.46 -1.24 -0.37
N GLY A 78 -7.39 0.09 -0.27
CA GLY A 78 -6.82 0.93 -1.32
C GLY A 78 -5.36 0.60 -1.61
N GLY A 79 -4.52 0.49 -0.58
CA GLY A 79 -3.12 0.14 -0.71
C GLY A 79 -2.91 -1.19 -1.42
N ILE A 80 -3.66 -2.21 -1.01
CA ILE A 80 -3.51 -3.54 -1.61
C ILE A 80 -3.98 -3.60 -3.07
N ILE A 81 -4.96 -2.79 -3.45
CA ILE A 81 -5.42 -2.65 -4.84
C ILE A 81 -4.35 -1.98 -5.70
N ARG A 82 -3.69 -0.92 -5.19
CA ARG A 82 -2.60 -0.22 -5.90
C ARG A 82 -1.42 -1.14 -6.19
N ASP A 83 -1.03 -1.97 -5.24
CA ASP A 83 0.02 -2.96 -5.45
C ASP A 83 -0.27 -3.91 -6.62
N ILE A 84 -1.53 -4.29 -6.79
CA ILE A 84 -1.92 -5.18 -7.87
C ILE A 84 -1.87 -4.49 -9.23
N PHE A 85 -2.46 -3.30 -9.36
CA PHE A 85 -2.47 -2.65 -10.68
C PHE A 85 -1.13 -1.98 -11.04
N SER A 86 -0.28 -1.64 -10.07
CA SER A 86 1.09 -1.21 -10.35
C SER A 86 1.94 -2.28 -11.03
N MET A 87 1.63 -3.55 -10.78
CA MET A 87 2.24 -4.69 -11.48
C MET A 87 1.66 -4.94 -12.89
N GLY A 88 0.65 -4.18 -13.30
CA GLY A 88 -0.05 -4.32 -14.58
C GLY A 88 -1.31 -5.18 -14.52
N ALA A 89 -1.63 -5.77 -13.39
CA ALA A 89 -2.78 -6.66 -13.25
C ALA A 89 -4.07 -5.89 -13.01
N ARG A 90 -5.17 -6.33 -13.62
CA ARG A 90 -6.50 -5.84 -13.26
C ARG A 90 -6.99 -6.51 -11.99
N PRO A 91 -7.23 -5.77 -10.92
CA PRO A 91 -7.85 -6.30 -9.71
C PRO A 91 -9.25 -6.86 -10.00
N ILE A 92 -9.53 -8.06 -9.51
CA ILE A 92 -10.81 -8.77 -9.77
C ILE A 92 -11.51 -9.23 -8.50
N ALA A 93 -10.78 -9.37 -7.39
CA ALA A 93 -11.35 -9.88 -6.15
C ALA A 93 -10.60 -9.36 -4.92
N LEU A 94 -11.34 -9.11 -3.84
CA LEU A 94 -10.83 -8.86 -2.50
C LEU A 94 -11.19 -10.03 -1.58
N LEU A 95 -10.31 -10.31 -0.63
CA LEU A 95 -10.52 -11.24 0.47
C LEU A 95 -9.99 -10.59 1.74
N ASP A 96 -10.61 -10.92 2.89
CA ASP A 96 -10.21 -10.34 4.16
C ASP A 96 -10.01 -11.43 5.21
N SER A 97 -9.05 -11.24 6.11
CA SER A 97 -8.88 -12.05 7.31
C SER A 97 -8.89 -11.12 8.52
N LEU A 98 -10.01 -11.16 9.26
CA LEU A 98 -10.31 -10.19 10.32
C LEU A 98 -10.32 -10.87 11.68
N ARG A 99 -9.71 -10.21 12.69
CA ARG A 99 -9.70 -10.67 14.08
C ARG A 99 -10.06 -9.51 14.99
N PHE A 100 -10.99 -9.75 15.91
CA PHE A 100 -11.47 -8.75 16.87
C PHE A 100 -11.54 -9.36 18.26
N GLY A 101 -11.60 -8.51 19.27
CA GLY A 101 -11.95 -8.90 20.63
C GLY A 101 -13.37 -9.46 20.73
N GLU A 102 -13.87 -9.68 21.94
CA GLU A 102 -15.20 -10.24 22.15
C GLU A 102 -16.32 -9.24 21.87
N LEU A 103 -17.38 -9.67 21.20
CA LEU A 103 -18.54 -8.85 20.85
C LEU A 103 -19.37 -8.38 22.07
N THR A 104 -19.10 -8.88 23.25
CA THR A 104 -19.68 -8.37 24.51
C THR A 104 -19.22 -6.96 24.82
N ASP A 105 -18.02 -6.57 24.36
CA ASP A 105 -17.47 -5.24 24.52
C ASP A 105 -18.02 -4.24 23.48
N ALA A 106 -18.36 -3.03 23.92
CA ALA A 106 -18.90 -1.99 23.04
C ALA A 106 -17.88 -1.43 22.04
N ARG A 107 -16.61 -1.32 22.46
CA ARG A 107 -15.52 -0.85 21.58
C ARG A 107 -15.27 -1.86 20.46
N THR A 108 -15.25 -3.15 20.78
CA THR A 108 -15.10 -4.21 19.78
C THR A 108 -16.21 -4.18 18.73
N ARG A 109 -17.47 -4.01 19.15
CA ARG A 109 -18.59 -3.88 18.20
C ARG A 109 -18.43 -2.68 17.27
N TYR A 110 -18.00 -1.54 17.81
CA TYR A 110 -17.71 -0.34 17.03
C TYR A 110 -16.60 -0.59 16.02
N LEU A 111 -15.43 -1.12 16.45
CA LEU A 111 -14.31 -1.44 15.58
C LEU A 111 -14.73 -2.40 14.45
N PHE A 112 -15.45 -3.46 14.79
CA PHE A 112 -15.92 -4.44 13.80
C PHE A 112 -16.84 -3.80 12.76
N GLN A 113 -17.83 -3.02 13.21
CA GLN A 113 -18.78 -2.37 12.32
C GLN A 113 -18.11 -1.39 11.37
N GLU A 114 -17.23 -0.52 11.88
CA GLU A 114 -16.57 0.50 11.08
C GLU A 114 -15.49 -0.08 10.15
N VAL A 115 -14.75 -1.12 10.57
CA VAL A 115 -13.82 -1.83 9.69
C VAL A 115 -14.55 -2.44 8.50
N VAL A 116 -15.65 -3.15 8.74
CA VAL A 116 -16.46 -3.74 7.65
C VAL A 116 -17.04 -2.65 6.76
N ALA A 117 -17.48 -1.52 7.33
CA ALA A 117 -17.97 -0.37 6.56
C ALA A 117 -16.87 0.25 5.69
N GLY A 118 -15.65 0.40 6.21
CA GLY A 118 -14.50 0.90 5.46
C GLY A 118 -14.11 0.01 4.28
N ILE A 119 -14.01 -1.30 4.51
CA ILE A 119 -13.73 -2.30 3.46
C ILE A 119 -14.80 -2.21 2.37
N SER A 120 -16.07 -2.25 2.74
CA SER A 120 -17.17 -2.24 1.79
C SER A 120 -17.30 -0.89 1.07
N GLY A 121 -17.12 0.22 1.78
CA GLY A 121 -17.17 1.56 1.21
C GLY A 121 -16.14 1.75 0.10
N TYR A 122 -14.89 1.35 0.37
CA TYR A 122 -13.82 1.45 -0.61
C TYR A 122 -14.01 0.46 -1.80
N GLY A 123 -14.19 -0.82 -1.50
CA GLY A 123 -14.33 -1.86 -2.51
C GLY A 123 -15.52 -1.66 -3.43
N ASN A 124 -16.68 -1.26 -2.90
CA ASN A 124 -17.88 -0.98 -3.68
C ASN A 124 -17.72 0.22 -4.62
N CYS A 125 -17.09 1.32 -4.14
CA CYS A 125 -16.86 2.50 -4.97
C CYS A 125 -15.91 2.22 -6.13
N ILE A 126 -14.86 1.45 -5.92
CA ILE A 126 -13.92 1.09 -6.98
C ILE A 126 -14.45 -0.03 -7.89
N GLY A 127 -15.44 -0.79 -7.41
CA GLY A 127 -16.11 -1.84 -8.16
C GLY A 127 -15.39 -3.19 -8.13
N ILE A 128 -14.66 -3.49 -7.06
CA ILE A 128 -13.99 -4.79 -6.85
C ILE A 128 -14.69 -5.51 -5.70
N PRO A 129 -15.29 -6.69 -5.94
CA PRO A 129 -16.05 -7.40 -4.92
C PRO A 129 -15.15 -8.09 -3.89
N THR A 130 -15.53 -8.06 -2.62
CA THR A 130 -15.03 -8.98 -1.61
C THR A 130 -15.74 -10.33 -1.79
N VAL A 131 -15.01 -11.36 -2.20
CA VAL A 131 -15.57 -12.66 -2.58
C VAL A 131 -15.43 -13.73 -1.51
N GLY A 132 -14.66 -13.46 -0.45
CA GLY A 132 -14.41 -14.41 0.61
C GLY A 132 -13.56 -13.82 1.73
N GLY A 133 -13.21 -14.69 2.67
CA GLY A 133 -12.40 -14.32 3.83
C GLY A 133 -12.84 -15.07 5.07
N GLU A 134 -12.34 -14.60 6.21
CA GLU A 134 -12.67 -15.19 7.52
C GLU A 134 -12.72 -14.12 8.61
N ILE A 135 -13.53 -14.35 9.62
CA ILE A 135 -13.64 -13.48 10.80
C ILE A 135 -13.58 -14.35 12.05
N ALA A 136 -12.78 -13.96 13.04
CA ALA A 136 -12.77 -14.59 14.35
C ALA A 136 -12.77 -13.54 15.48
N PHE A 137 -13.29 -13.94 16.64
CA PHE A 137 -13.41 -13.11 17.83
C PHE A 137 -12.72 -13.82 18.99
N GLU A 138 -11.66 -13.20 19.52
CA GLU A 138 -10.87 -13.75 20.61
C GLU A 138 -10.41 -12.63 21.56
N PRO A 139 -10.33 -12.87 22.87
CA PRO A 139 -9.96 -11.84 23.84
C PRO A 139 -8.59 -11.18 23.58
N CYS A 140 -7.66 -11.90 22.98
CA CYS A 140 -6.31 -11.40 22.70
C CYS A 140 -6.27 -10.27 21.68
N TYR A 141 -7.34 -10.05 20.90
CA TYR A 141 -7.45 -8.96 19.94
C TYR A 141 -8.24 -7.76 20.47
N GLN A 142 -8.49 -7.73 21.78
CA GLN A 142 -9.22 -6.63 22.42
C GLN A 142 -8.47 -5.30 22.22
N GLY A 143 -9.15 -4.28 21.66
CA GLY A 143 -8.61 -2.94 21.44
C GLY A 143 -7.71 -2.78 20.22
N ASN A 144 -7.01 -3.83 19.77
CA ASN A 144 -6.16 -3.81 18.59
C ASN A 144 -6.51 -4.96 17.62
N PRO A 145 -7.46 -4.75 16.71
CA PRO A 145 -7.91 -5.78 15.78
C PRO A 145 -6.83 -6.13 14.76
N LEU A 146 -6.88 -7.34 14.21
CA LEU A 146 -6.15 -7.65 12.98
C LEU A 146 -7.07 -7.42 11.77
N VAL A 147 -6.62 -6.54 10.90
CA VAL A 147 -7.31 -6.22 9.64
C VAL A 147 -6.37 -6.53 8.50
N ASN A 148 -6.55 -7.70 7.90
CA ASN A 148 -5.75 -8.14 6.77
C ASN A 148 -6.62 -8.10 5.51
N ALA A 149 -6.18 -7.33 4.52
CA ALA A 149 -6.80 -7.27 3.21
C ALA A 149 -5.92 -8.00 2.20
N MET A 150 -6.55 -8.72 1.30
CA MET A 150 -5.90 -9.37 0.17
C MET A 150 -6.59 -8.95 -1.11
N CYS A 151 -5.81 -8.62 -2.13
CA CYS A 151 -6.32 -8.38 -3.48
C CYS A 151 -5.73 -9.38 -4.46
N VAL A 152 -6.56 -9.81 -5.39
CA VAL A 152 -6.20 -10.71 -6.48
C VAL A 152 -6.49 -10.02 -7.80
N GLY A 153 -5.52 -10.06 -8.71
CA GLY A 153 -5.65 -9.55 -10.06
C GLY A 153 -5.28 -10.58 -11.11
N LEU A 154 -5.67 -10.32 -12.34
CA LEU A 154 -5.36 -11.13 -13.50
C LEU A 154 -4.52 -10.32 -14.48
N ILE A 155 -3.50 -10.97 -15.08
CA ILE A 155 -2.56 -10.34 -16.00
C ILE A 155 -2.13 -11.31 -17.10
N ARG A 156 -1.76 -10.77 -18.24
CA ARG A 156 -1.02 -11.51 -19.28
C ARG A 156 0.49 -11.40 -18.98
N HIS A 157 1.27 -12.41 -19.34
CA HIS A 157 2.71 -12.42 -19.09
C HIS A 157 3.43 -11.23 -19.73
N ASP A 158 2.98 -10.77 -20.89
CA ASP A 158 3.56 -9.66 -21.65
C ASP A 158 3.18 -8.26 -21.11
N GLU A 159 2.26 -8.19 -20.13
CA GLU A 159 1.82 -6.94 -19.49
C GLU A 159 2.48 -6.69 -18.12
N ILE A 160 3.31 -7.62 -17.61
CA ILE A 160 3.94 -7.53 -16.28
C ILE A 160 4.86 -6.31 -16.21
N GLN A 161 4.59 -5.43 -15.25
CA GLN A 161 5.39 -4.25 -14.95
C GLN A 161 6.26 -4.42 -13.71
N LYS A 162 7.29 -3.58 -13.59
CA LYS A 162 8.20 -3.54 -12.44
C LYS A 162 8.42 -2.12 -11.96
N GLY A 163 8.61 -1.97 -10.66
CA GLY A 163 8.93 -0.70 -10.03
C GLY A 163 10.41 -0.36 -10.15
N GLN A 164 10.88 0.16 -11.32
CA GLN A 164 12.27 0.46 -11.57
C GLN A 164 12.48 1.78 -12.31
N ALA A 165 13.44 2.60 -11.85
CA ALA A 165 13.78 3.89 -12.44
C ALA A 165 15.04 3.72 -13.33
N LYS A 166 14.89 3.11 -14.50
CA LYS A 166 15.97 2.92 -15.47
C LYS A 166 16.08 4.07 -16.45
N GLY A 167 17.31 4.32 -16.93
CA GLY A 167 17.62 5.27 -18.00
C GLY A 167 17.91 6.67 -17.48
N VAL A 168 19.19 7.08 -17.61
CA VAL A 168 19.61 8.43 -17.24
C VAL A 168 18.93 9.46 -18.15
N GLY A 169 18.31 10.47 -17.54
CA GLY A 169 17.59 11.53 -18.25
C GLY A 169 16.10 11.25 -18.48
N ASN A 170 15.59 10.07 -18.15
CA ASN A 170 14.18 9.78 -18.21
C ASN A 170 13.41 10.59 -17.17
N SER A 171 12.22 11.07 -17.57
CA SER A 171 11.33 11.83 -16.67
C SER A 171 10.67 10.92 -15.66
N ILE A 172 10.48 11.44 -14.44
CA ILE A 172 9.67 10.84 -13.40
C ILE A 172 8.40 11.65 -13.28
N LEU A 173 7.28 10.95 -13.30
CA LEU A 173 5.97 11.55 -13.16
C LEU A 173 5.35 11.12 -11.83
N TYR A 174 4.87 12.11 -11.08
CA TYR A 174 3.97 11.90 -9.97
C TYR A 174 2.54 11.94 -10.50
N VAL A 175 1.76 10.92 -10.23
CA VAL A 175 0.38 10.77 -10.73
C VAL A 175 -0.57 10.46 -9.59
N GLY A 176 -1.76 11.08 -9.59
CA GLY A 176 -2.82 10.82 -8.62
C GLY A 176 -3.18 12.00 -7.75
N ALA A 177 -3.60 11.72 -6.50
CA ALA A 177 -4.06 12.72 -5.54
C ALA A 177 -2.94 13.68 -5.10
N LYS A 178 -3.34 14.85 -4.63
CA LYS A 178 -2.40 15.81 -4.04
C LYS A 178 -1.89 15.31 -2.69
N THR A 179 -0.61 15.57 -2.40
CA THR A 179 0.00 15.25 -1.11
C THR A 179 -0.55 16.13 0.01
N GLY A 180 -1.04 15.53 1.07
CA GLY A 180 -1.45 16.18 2.32
C GLY A 180 -0.54 15.82 3.49
N ARG A 181 -0.93 16.22 4.70
CA ARG A 181 -0.19 15.90 5.95
C ARG A 181 -0.64 14.61 6.62
N ASP A 182 -1.51 13.85 5.99
CA ASP A 182 -1.98 12.56 6.49
C ASP A 182 -0.93 11.45 6.33
N GLY A 183 -0.88 10.53 7.28
CA GLY A 183 0.00 9.37 7.26
C GLY A 183 1.48 9.65 7.50
N ILE A 184 1.88 10.87 7.90
CA ILE A 184 3.28 11.15 8.25
C ILE A 184 3.65 10.27 9.45
N HIS A 185 4.74 9.48 9.28
CA HIS A 185 5.16 8.41 10.20
C HIS A 185 4.22 7.20 10.31
N GLY A 186 3.31 7.00 9.39
CA GLY A 186 2.41 5.84 9.37
C GLY A 186 3.15 4.51 9.39
N ALA A 187 4.19 4.34 8.58
CA ALA A 187 5.04 3.15 8.57
C ALA A 187 5.76 2.89 9.90
N THR A 188 6.22 3.94 10.58
CA THR A 188 6.82 3.82 11.91
C THR A 188 5.77 3.42 12.93
N PHE A 189 4.63 4.09 12.95
CA PHE A 189 3.50 3.78 13.82
C PHE A 189 3.02 2.32 13.66
N ALA A 190 2.92 1.83 12.45
CA ALA A 190 2.52 0.45 12.17
C ALA A 190 3.51 -0.61 12.71
N SER A 191 4.75 -0.21 13.00
CA SER A 191 5.83 -1.10 13.48
C SER A 191 6.13 -0.97 14.98
N GLU A 192 5.49 -0.04 15.67
CA GLU A 192 5.66 0.20 17.10
C GLU A 192 4.68 -0.62 17.94
N GLU A 193 4.92 -0.71 19.25
CA GLU A 193 3.98 -1.31 20.18
C GLU A 193 2.74 -0.42 20.30
N PHE A 194 1.55 -1.01 20.11
CA PHE A 194 0.30 -0.28 20.16
C PHE A 194 -0.02 0.15 21.59
N SER A 195 -0.23 1.46 21.79
CA SER A 195 -0.69 2.04 23.06
C SER A 195 -2.02 2.78 22.86
N GLU A 196 -3.02 2.47 23.67
CA GLU A 196 -4.30 3.17 23.61
C GLU A 196 -4.19 4.60 24.17
N GLY A 197 -4.83 5.56 23.51
CA GLY A 197 -5.15 6.88 24.09
C GLY A 197 -4.31 8.07 23.64
N GLU A 198 -3.48 7.96 22.62
CA GLU A 198 -2.75 9.10 22.07
C GLU A 198 -3.49 9.77 20.89
N GLU A 199 -3.99 11.01 21.11
CA GLU A 199 -4.59 11.82 20.02
C GLU A 199 -3.62 12.05 18.83
N GLN A 200 -2.31 12.00 19.08
CA GLN A 200 -1.27 12.12 18.06
C GLN A 200 -1.30 10.98 17.04
N GLN A 201 -1.86 9.84 17.38
CA GLN A 201 -1.93 8.68 16.48
C GLN A 201 -2.89 8.88 15.30
N ARG A 202 -3.88 9.76 15.42
CA ARG A 202 -4.83 10.06 14.34
C ARG A 202 -4.17 10.66 13.10
N SER A 203 -3.15 11.47 13.25
CA SER A 203 -2.43 12.08 12.12
C SER A 203 -1.60 11.06 11.33
N ALA A 204 -1.31 9.90 11.91
CA ALA A 204 -0.62 8.79 11.24
C ALA A 204 -1.57 7.91 10.41
N VAL A 205 -2.88 8.09 10.53
CA VAL A 205 -3.88 7.39 9.71
C VAL A 205 -4.12 8.16 8.42
N GLN A 206 -4.13 7.44 7.30
CA GLN A 206 -4.41 7.99 5.99
C GLN A 206 -5.92 8.12 5.77
N VAL A 207 -6.31 8.97 4.81
CA VAL A 207 -7.70 9.14 4.35
C VAL A 207 -7.82 8.62 2.92
N GLY A 208 -8.80 7.76 2.66
CA GLY A 208 -9.00 7.13 1.36
C GLY A 208 -9.99 7.88 0.46
N ASP A 209 -9.69 7.93 -0.85
CA ASP A 209 -10.58 8.42 -1.91
C ASP A 209 -10.74 7.35 -3.00
N PRO A 210 -11.69 6.40 -2.84
CA PRO A 210 -11.87 5.32 -3.80
C PRO A 210 -12.28 5.80 -5.19
N PHE A 211 -12.85 6.98 -5.34
CA PHE A 211 -13.15 7.57 -6.64
C PHE A 211 -11.86 7.96 -7.37
N MET A 212 -10.95 8.63 -6.68
CA MET A 212 -9.65 8.97 -7.24
C MET A 212 -8.85 7.71 -7.58
N GLU A 213 -8.89 6.70 -6.71
CA GLU A 213 -8.22 5.42 -6.98
C GLU A 213 -8.78 4.70 -8.21
N LYS A 214 -10.10 4.76 -8.42
CA LYS A 214 -10.71 4.20 -9.63
C LYS A 214 -10.18 4.88 -10.89
N LEU A 215 -10.08 6.20 -10.90
CA LEU A 215 -9.50 6.96 -12.02
C LEU A 215 -8.03 6.58 -12.25
N LEU A 216 -7.27 6.49 -11.18
CA LEU A 216 -5.86 6.14 -11.21
C LEU A 216 -5.65 4.72 -11.76
N LEU A 217 -6.44 3.76 -11.30
CA LEU A 217 -6.43 2.37 -11.76
C LEU A 217 -6.65 2.28 -13.27
N GLU A 218 -7.72 2.90 -13.77
CA GLU A 218 -8.03 2.83 -15.20
C GLU A 218 -6.96 3.53 -16.05
N ALA A 219 -6.46 4.69 -15.61
CA ALA A 219 -5.40 5.41 -16.32
C ALA A 219 -4.07 4.63 -16.34
N CYS A 220 -3.67 4.03 -15.21
CA CYS A 220 -2.45 3.23 -15.13
C CYS A 220 -2.53 1.95 -15.99
N LEU A 221 -3.66 1.23 -15.94
CA LEU A 221 -3.84 0.04 -16.77
C LEU A 221 -3.91 0.37 -18.27
N ASP A 222 -4.51 1.50 -18.64
CA ASP A 222 -4.50 1.97 -20.04
C ASP A 222 -3.07 2.29 -20.50
N LEU A 223 -2.32 3.02 -19.68
CA LEU A 223 -0.90 3.32 -19.96
C LEU A 223 -0.07 2.05 -20.14
N ILE A 224 -0.20 1.10 -19.21
CA ILE A 224 0.53 -0.17 -19.24
C ILE A 224 0.17 -0.98 -20.49
N LYS A 225 -1.11 -1.05 -20.83
CA LYS A 225 -1.57 -1.86 -21.95
C LYS A 225 -1.25 -1.26 -23.32
N ASN A 226 -1.42 0.05 -23.47
CA ASN A 226 -1.41 0.71 -24.77
C ASN A 226 -0.15 1.55 -25.04
N HIS A 227 0.71 1.77 -24.03
CA HIS A 227 1.86 2.69 -24.11
C HIS A 227 3.14 2.09 -23.48
N GLN A 228 3.33 0.79 -23.62
CA GLN A 228 4.52 0.09 -23.10
C GLN A 228 5.84 0.60 -23.68
N ASP A 229 5.79 1.20 -24.87
CA ASP A 229 6.95 1.78 -25.56
C ASP A 229 7.55 3.00 -24.84
N ILE A 230 6.77 3.67 -23.99
CA ILE A 230 7.22 4.85 -23.23
C ILE A 230 7.30 4.60 -21.72
N LEU A 231 6.66 3.56 -21.20
CA LEU A 231 6.65 3.24 -19.76
C LEU A 231 7.83 2.35 -19.39
N ILE A 232 8.72 2.86 -18.54
CA ILE A 232 9.92 2.13 -18.07
C ILE A 232 9.63 1.38 -16.77
N GLY A 233 8.87 1.99 -15.88
CA GLY A 233 8.49 1.41 -14.59
C GLY A 233 7.41 2.21 -13.90
N ILE A 234 6.69 1.56 -13.01
CA ILE A 234 5.61 2.16 -12.23
C ILE A 234 5.60 1.54 -10.84
N GLN A 235 5.34 2.35 -9.83
CA GLN A 235 5.22 1.90 -8.45
C GLN A 235 4.22 2.78 -7.71
N ASP A 236 3.46 2.19 -6.78
CA ASP A 236 2.59 2.95 -5.90
C ASP A 236 3.37 3.69 -4.82
N MET A 237 2.74 4.70 -4.24
CA MET A 237 3.22 5.38 -3.04
C MET A 237 2.40 4.88 -1.84
N GLY A 238 2.81 3.74 -1.30
CA GLY A 238 2.25 3.16 -0.09
C GLY A 238 2.93 3.69 1.17
N ALA A 239 3.37 2.78 2.03
CA ALA A 239 4.10 3.10 3.25
C ALA A 239 5.34 3.97 2.98
N ALA A 240 5.55 4.97 3.83
CA ALA A 240 6.60 5.99 3.69
C ALA A 240 6.52 6.84 2.40
N GLY A 241 5.43 6.77 1.66
CA GLY A 241 5.06 7.68 0.58
C GLY A 241 6.10 7.85 -0.52
N LEU A 242 6.42 9.11 -0.84
CA LEU A 242 7.34 9.46 -1.92
C LEU A 242 8.79 9.02 -1.66
N VAL A 243 9.19 8.91 -0.40
CA VAL A 243 10.55 8.44 -0.05
C VAL A 243 10.75 6.99 -0.44
N SER A 244 9.85 6.10 -0.01
CA SER A 244 10.01 4.66 -0.24
C SER A 244 9.90 4.33 -1.72
N SER A 245 8.89 4.82 -2.41
CA SER A 245 8.69 4.58 -3.84
C SER A 245 9.91 5.03 -4.66
N SER A 246 10.42 6.23 -4.39
CA SER A 246 11.60 6.77 -5.08
C SER A 246 12.87 5.97 -4.79
N ALA A 247 13.14 5.70 -3.50
CA ALA A 247 14.35 4.96 -3.10
C ALA A 247 14.35 3.53 -3.63
N GLU A 248 13.20 2.85 -3.58
CA GLU A 248 13.06 1.49 -4.06
C GLU A 248 13.22 1.39 -5.59
N MET A 249 12.56 2.26 -6.35
CA MET A 249 12.69 2.29 -7.82
C MET A 249 14.13 2.58 -8.25
N ALA A 250 14.82 3.49 -7.56
CA ALA A 250 16.24 3.78 -7.82
C ALA A 250 17.13 2.57 -7.47
N SER A 251 16.92 1.97 -6.31
CA SER A 251 17.67 0.80 -5.84
C SER A 251 17.54 -0.39 -6.78
N LYS A 252 16.31 -0.72 -7.20
CA LYS A 252 16.04 -1.82 -8.15
C LYS A 252 16.70 -1.60 -9.51
N ALA A 253 16.86 -0.35 -9.94
CA ALA A 253 17.50 0.00 -11.19
C ALA A 253 19.02 0.20 -11.08
N GLY A 254 19.61 0.24 -9.88
CA GLY A 254 20.99 0.63 -9.66
C GLY A 254 21.28 2.08 -10.07
N SER A 255 20.31 2.97 -9.93
CA SER A 255 20.34 4.38 -10.36
C SER A 255 20.13 5.32 -9.19
N GLY A 256 20.08 6.62 -9.47
CA GLY A 256 19.64 7.66 -8.56
C GLY A 256 18.48 8.45 -9.15
N LEU A 257 17.81 9.26 -8.32
CA LEU A 257 16.72 10.12 -8.72
C LEU A 257 16.97 11.56 -8.29
N ILE A 258 16.45 12.51 -9.06
CA ILE A 258 16.36 13.92 -8.70
C ILE A 258 14.87 14.27 -8.59
N LEU A 259 14.44 14.64 -7.40
CA LEU A 259 13.07 15.05 -7.13
C LEU A 259 13.00 16.58 -6.96
N GLU A 260 12.21 17.24 -7.79
CA GLU A 260 11.92 18.66 -7.68
C GLU A 260 10.66 18.84 -6.82
N LEU A 261 10.83 18.95 -5.51
CA LEU A 261 9.71 18.97 -4.56
C LEU A 261 8.75 20.16 -4.75
N ASP A 262 9.22 21.26 -5.32
CA ASP A 262 8.36 22.39 -5.65
C ASP A 262 7.29 22.03 -6.70
N LYS A 263 7.48 20.96 -7.45
CA LYS A 263 6.52 20.44 -8.44
C LYS A 263 5.56 19.40 -7.89
N VAL A 264 5.76 18.93 -6.66
CA VAL A 264 4.84 17.96 -6.02
C VAL A 264 3.51 18.66 -5.73
N PRO A 265 2.39 18.13 -6.24
CA PRO A 265 1.08 18.72 -5.97
C PRO A 265 0.74 18.63 -4.48
N GLN A 266 0.44 19.77 -3.86
CA GLN A 266 0.13 19.87 -2.44
C GLN A 266 -1.36 20.11 -2.22
N ARG A 267 -1.96 19.38 -1.30
CA ARG A 267 -3.35 19.61 -0.84
C ARG A 267 -3.42 20.77 0.14
N GLU A 268 -2.39 20.94 0.92
CA GLU A 268 -2.26 21.96 1.96
C GLU A 268 -1.14 22.94 1.61
N THR A 269 -1.27 24.17 2.09
CA THR A 269 -0.27 25.21 1.82
C THR A 269 0.98 25.06 2.69
N GLN A 270 2.11 25.51 2.17
CA GLN A 270 3.39 25.62 2.90
C GLN A 270 3.87 24.28 3.49
N MET A 271 3.69 23.19 2.77
CA MET A 271 4.27 21.91 3.16
C MET A 271 5.80 21.97 3.05
N SER A 272 6.47 21.50 4.10
CA SER A 272 7.92 21.35 4.12
C SER A 272 8.38 20.15 3.26
N PRO A 273 9.65 20.12 2.83
CA PRO A 273 10.22 18.92 2.19
C PRO A 273 10.04 17.64 3.02
N TYR A 274 10.16 17.75 4.33
CA TYR A 274 9.93 16.65 5.26
C TYR A 274 8.52 16.09 5.15
N GLU A 275 7.51 16.96 5.21
CA GLU A 275 6.10 16.55 5.12
C GLU A 275 5.77 15.97 3.74
N MET A 276 6.24 16.57 2.66
CA MET A 276 6.00 16.09 1.29
C MET A 276 6.59 14.71 1.02
N LEU A 277 7.78 14.44 1.53
CA LEU A 277 8.49 13.19 1.32
C LEU A 277 7.94 12.05 2.18
N LEU A 278 7.54 12.34 3.42
CA LEU A 278 7.14 11.34 4.41
C LEU A 278 5.62 11.13 4.52
N SER A 279 4.83 11.97 3.87
CA SER A 279 3.38 11.80 3.82
C SER A 279 3.01 10.48 3.13
N GLU A 280 2.07 9.76 3.71
CA GLU A 280 1.47 8.55 3.13
C GLU A 280 0.07 8.82 2.57
N SER A 281 -0.20 10.06 2.11
CA SER A 281 -1.44 10.37 1.39
C SER A 281 -1.68 9.32 0.31
N GLN A 282 -2.90 8.84 0.24
CA GLN A 282 -3.29 7.72 -0.61
C GLN A 282 -3.49 8.12 -2.07
N GLU A 283 -3.79 7.17 -2.93
CA GLU A 283 -4.11 7.32 -4.35
C GLU A 283 -3.02 8.06 -5.15
N ARG A 284 -1.74 7.63 -4.95
CA ARG A 284 -0.58 8.21 -5.64
C ARG A 284 0.32 7.11 -6.22
N MET A 285 0.85 7.39 -7.41
CA MET A 285 1.76 6.52 -8.16
C MET A 285 3.00 7.29 -8.58
#